data_9a796440876068f126d70e7bc111a6c2
#
_entry.id   9a796440876068f126d70e7bc111a6c2
#
_cell.length_a   1.000
_cell.length_b   1.000
_cell.length_c   1.000
_cell.angle_alpha   90.00
_cell.angle_beta   90.00
_cell.angle_gamma   90.00
#
_symmetry.space_group_name_H-M   'P 1'
#
loop_
_entity.id
_entity.type
_entity.pdbx_description
1 polymer ?
#
loop_
_entity_poly.entity_id
_entity_poly.type
_entity_poly.pdbx_seq_one_letter_code
_entity_poly.pdbx_strand_id
1 'polypeptide(L)'
;RKLNFGRVPFYSVKLRDREGKASIVSAGKGFFRSFHAGEAVYSHPEFDVKLSLSPQENTLRWRMEIKNKTDSLIEWVELMSFGVFGKLKDEPGGRGEILFPYNEGCLVTDMGRRNASPFPYIEPEYPSLGKYAVFPNMICSQFLAYLSQGDGIYLGMHDGARTTKHIDFRPEGDCIKLQMRAFADVGYGRDYSMPFDCVMAFFEGDWRDACGIYRAWFEENLPAGLTKISMNASLPAWYA
;
A
#
# COMPACT_ATOMS: atom_id res chain seq x y z
N ARG A 1 -22.91 4.26 7.45
CA ARG A 1 -22.39 2.86 7.61
C ARG A 1 -21.19 2.92 8.55
N LYS A 2 -21.15 2.06 9.58
CA LYS A 2 -20.06 2.02 10.54
C LYS A 2 -19.05 0.97 10.07
N LEU A 3 -17.85 1.39 9.67
CA LEU A 3 -16.74 0.49 9.32
C LEU A 3 -15.90 0.23 10.56
N ASN A 4 -15.53 -1.02 10.78
CA ASN A 4 -14.65 -1.42 11.87
C ASN A 4 -13.23 -1.64 11.31
N PHE A 5 -12.27 -0.89 11.85
CA PHE A 5 -10.86 -1.05 11.52
C PHE A 5 -10.06 -1.52 12.73
N GLY A 6 -9.11 -2.43 12.48
CA GLY A 6 -8.12 -2.83 13.47
C GLY A 6 -7.14 -1.71 13.81
N ARG A 7 -6.55 -1.79 14.99
CA ARG A 7 -5.55 -0.80 15.46
C ARG A 7 -4.16 -1.19 14.97
N VAL A 8 -3.71 -0.56 13.91
CA VAL A 8 -2.34 -0.70 13.38
C VAL A 8 -1.73 0.70 13.23
N PRO A 9 -0.40 0.85 13.30
CA PRO A 9 0.25 2.11 12.99
C PRO A 9 -0.04 2.53 11.55
N PHE A 10 -0.44 3.77 11.34
CA PHE A 10 -0.79 4.29 10.02
C PHE A 10 0.43 4.34 9.08
N TYR A 11 1.61 4.60 9.64
CA TYR A 11 2.88 4.54 8.93
C TYR A 11 3.97 3.94 9.80
N SER A 12 5.02 3.42 9.14
CA SER A 12 6.29 3.04 9.74
C SER A 12 7.43 3.47 8.83
N VAL A 13 8.56 3.81 9.43
CA VAL A 13 9.78 4.20 8.73
C VAL A 13 10.91 3.29 9.21
N LYS A 14 11.63 2.67 8.28
CA LYS A 14 12.83 1.91 8.61
C LYS A 14 14.07 2.77 8.36
N LEU A 15 14.82 2.94 9.40
CA LEU A 15 16.12 3.60 9.39
C LEU A 15 17.23 2.56 9.46
N ARG A 16 18.37 2.85 8.83
CA ARG A 16 19.60 2.07 8.94
C ARG A 16 20.76 3.03 9.19
N ASP A 17 21.49 2.79 10.28
CA ASP A 17 22.70 3.55 10.56
C ASP A 17 23.89 3.12 9.70
N ARG A 18 25.01 3.82 9.82
CA ARG A 18 26.24 3.53 9.06
C ARG A 18 26.92 2.21 9.45
N GLU A 19 26.59 1.67 10.62
CA GLU A 19 27.08 0.38 11.11
C GLU A 19 26.20 -0.79 10.62
N GLY A 20 25.12 -0.48 9.89
CA GLY A 20 24.22 -1.46 9.32
C GLY A 20 23.07 -1.87 10.25
N LYS A 21 22.99 -1.32 11.46
CA LYS A 21 21.91 -1.60 12.40
C LYS A 21 20.63 -0.94 11.93
N ALA A 22 19.56 -1.71 11.87
CA ALA A 22 18.26 -1.23 11.46
C ALA A 22 17.34 -0.99 12.67
N SER A 23 16.50 0.04 12.57
CA SER A 23 15.40 0.31 13.49
C SER A 23 14.12 0.64 12.71
N ILE A 24 12.95 0.32 13.29
CA ILE A 24 11.65 0.66 12.72
C ILE A 24 10.94 1.56 13.72
N VAL A 25 10.55 2.73 13.24
CA VAL A 25 9.81 3.73 14.02
C VAL A 25 8.43 3.89 13.41
N SER A 26 7.39 3.76 14.22
CA SER A 26 6.00 3.75 13.76
C SER A 26 5.22 4.94 14.30
N ALA A 27 4.13 5.29 13.63
CA ALA A 27 3.17 6.27 14.10
C ALA A 27 2.67 5.93 15.49
N GLY A 28 2.59 6.94 16.36
CA GLY A 28 2.07 6.81 17.72
C GLY A 28 1.51 8.13 18.23
N LYS A 29 0.55 8.06 19.17
CA LYS A 29 -0.11 9.24 19.72
C LYS A 29 0.86 10.23 20.35
N GLY A 30 1.93 9.75 20.99
CA GLY A 30 2.94 10.59 21.64
C GLY A 30 3.76 11.46 20.68
N PHE A 31 3.78 11.11 19.39
CA PHE A 31 4.53 11.84 18.36
C PHE A 31 3.68 12.80 17.55
N PHE A 32 2.36 12.68 17.59
CA PHE A 32 1.44 13.60 16.92
C PHE A 32 1.57 15.01 17.50
N ARG A 33 1.66 16.02 16.63
CA ARG A 33 1.80 17.43 17.02
C ARG A 33 0.60 18.29 16.61
N SER A 34 0.16 18.17 15.36
CA SER A 34 -0.91 18.99 14.85
C SER A 34 -1.60 18.37 13.63
N PHE A 35 -2.83 18.81 13.40
CA PHE A 35 -3.55 18.64 12.14
C PHE A 35 -4.18 19.97 11.77
N HIS A 36 -3.81 20.53 10.62
CA HIS A 36 -4.36 21.78 10.11
C HIS A 36 -4.35 21.78 8.59
N ALA A 37 -5.44 22.27 7.99
CA ALA A 37 -5.57 22.45 6.54
C ALA A 37 -5.18 21.23 5.69
N GLY A 38 -5.53 20.00 6.15
CA GLY A 38 -5.18 18.76 5.46
C GLY A 38 -3.75 18.28 5.71
N GLU A 39 -2.98 18.92 6.59
CA GLU A 39 -1.64 18.47 6.95
C GLU A 39 -1.62 17.91 8.38
N ALA A 40 -1.11 16.68 8.53
CA ALA A 40 -0.82 16.07 9.83
C ALA A 40 0.68 16.04 10.07
N VAL A 41 1.12 16.52 11.24
CA VAL A 41 2.53 16.60 11.61
C VAL A 41 2.80 15.68 12.78
N TYR A 42 3.87 14.89 12.67
CA TYR A 42 4.41 14.04 13.73
C TYR A 42 5.88 14.38 13.95
N SER A 43 6.33 14.35 15.21
CA SER A 43 7.73 14.61 15.54
C SER A 43 8.27 13.47 16.38
N HIS A 44 9.22 12.74 15.81
CA HIS A 44 10.00 11.71 16.46
C HIS A 44 11.40 12.25 16.82
N PRO A 45 12.12 11.61 17.71
CA PRO A 45 13.52 11.96 17.96
C PRO A 45 14.39 11.88 16.70
N GLU A 46 14.14 10.87 15.85
CA GLU A 46 14.96 10.57 14.68
C GLU A 46 14.54 11.36 13.44
N PHE A 47 13.28 11.78 13.33
CA PHE A 47 12.75 12.49 12.17
C PHE A 47 11.43 13.20 12.47
N ASP A 48 11.05 14.17 11.63
CA ASP A 48 9.70 14.68 11.56
C ASP A 48 8.98 14.12 10.33
N VAL A 49 7.68 13.89 10.45
CA VAL A 49 6.82 13.45 9.36
C VAL A 49 5.74 14.51 9.12
N LYS A 50 5.56 14.89 7.86
CA LYS A 50 4.40 15.64 7.40
C LYS A 50 3.60 14.76 6.43
N LEU A 51 2.32 14.59 6.70
CA LEU A 51 1.36 13.94 5.82
C LEU A 51 0.42 14.98 5.26
N SER A 52 0.43 15.16 3.94
CA SER A 52 -0.52 16.04 3.25
C SER A 52 -1.69 15.20 2.75
N LEU A 53 -2.91 15.50 3.21
CA LEU A 53 -4.13 14.75 2.94
C LEU A 53 -5.07 15.58 2.07
N SER A 54 -5.59 14.97 1.01
CA SER A 54 -6.56 15.58 0.09
C SER A 54 -7.78 14.68 -0.07
N PRO A 55 -8.86 14.93 0.68
CA PRO A 55 -10.11 14.20 0.52
C PRO A 55 -10.87 14.65 -0.72
N GLN A 56 -11.44 13.71 -1.48
CA GLN A 56 -12.27 13.92 -2.66
C GLN A 56 -13.39 12.87 -2.67
N GLU A 57 -14.64 13.27 -2.40
CA GLU A 57 -15.77 12.34 -2.37
C GLU A 57 -15.51 11.02 -1.61
N ASN A 58 -15.37 9.91 -2.35
CA ASN A 58 -15.08 8.60 -1.80
C ASN A 58 -13.58 8.24 -1.79
N THR A 59 -12.71 9.21 -2.10
CA THR A 59 -11.28 9.00 -2.25
C THR A 59 -10.52 9.90 -1.28
N LEU A 60 -9.48 9.35 -0.67
CA LEU A 60 -8.49 10.09 0.10
C LEU A 60 -7.13 9.89 -0.56
N ARG A 61 -6.47 10.98 -0.92
CA ARG A 61 -5.10 10.98 -1.41
C ARG A 61 -4.17 11.57 -0.35
N TRP A 62 -2.95 11.06 -0.27
CA TRP A 62 -1.94 11.65 0.59
C TRP A 62 -0.52 11.40 0.13
N ARG A 63 0.36 12.26 0.60
CA ARG A 63 1.82 12.17 0.43
C ARG A 63 2.50 12.29 1.77
N MET A 64 3.73 11.77 1.83
CA MET A 64 4.58 11.85 3.00
C MET A 64 5.86 12.61 2.70
N GLU A 65 6.22 13.52 3.59
CA GLU A 65 7.54 14.12 3.66
C GLU A 65 8.18 13.75 4.99
N ILE A 66 9.45 13.40 4.97
CA ILE A 66 10.23 13.07 6.17
C ILE A 66 11.44 13.98 6.21
N LYS A 67 11.56 14.75 7.29
CA LYS A 67 12.76 15.50 7.62
C LYS A 67 13.63 14.66 8.54
N ASN A 68 14.74 14.14 8.02
CA ASN A 68 15.67 13.30 8.76
C ASN A 68 16.49 14.17 9.74
N LYS A 69 16.55 13.77 11.00
CA LYS A 69 17.32 14.46 12.07
C LYS A 69 18.59 13.71 12.44
N THR A 70 18.85 12.58 11.77
CA THR A 70 19.97 11.69 12.03
C THR A 70 20.84 11.53 10.78
N ASP A 71 22.00 10.90 10.92
CA ASP A 71 22.82 10.48 9.78
C ASP A 71 22.46 9.07 9.29
N SER A 72 21.25 8.61 9.56
CA SER A 72 20.77 7.31 9.11
C SER A 72 20.19 7.37 7.70
N LEU A 73 20.23 6.25 7.00
CA LEU A 73 19.52 6.03 5.75
C LEU A 73 18.03 5.77 6.03
N ILE A 74 17.13 6.43 5.33
CA ILE A 74 15.73 6.03 5.27
C ILE A 74 15.65 4.91 4.23
N GLU A 75 15.50 3.67 4.70
CA GLU A 75 15.52 2.48 3.82
C GLU A 75 14.18 2.32 3.10
N TRP A 76 13.09 2.37 3.86
CA TRP A 76 11.74 2.35 3.29
C TRP A 76 10.74 3.07 4.21
N VAL A 77 9.66 3.48 3.61
CA VAL A 77 8.47 3.98 4.29
C VAL A 77 7.30 3.05 4.02
N GLU A 78 6.62 2.63 5.07
CA GLU A 78 5.37 1.90 5.02
C GLU A 78 4.25 2.88 5.27
N LEU A 79 3.36 2.97 4.32
CA LEU A 79 2.18 3.83 4.36
C LEU A 79 0.94 3.02 4.08
N MET A 80 -0.21 3.61 4.40
CA MET A 80 -1.50 2.99 4.14
C MET A 80 -1.65 1.66 4.88
N SER A 81 -1.12 1.60 6.11
CA SER A 81 -1.36 0.44 6.97
C SER A 81 -2.76 0.51 7.54
N PHE A 82 -3.59 -0.47 7.17
CA PHE A 82 -4.96 -0.61 7.66
C PHE A 82 -5.18 -1.99 8.23
N GLY A 83 -5.76 -2.03 9.43
CA GLY A 83 -6.23 -3.27 10.02
C GLY A 83 -7.67 -3.54 9.58
N VAL A 84 -7.90 -4.64 8.88
CA VAL A 84 -9.25 -5.10 8.51
C VAL A 84 -9.58 -6.37 9.29
N PHE A 85 -10.86 -6.53 9.66
CA PHE A 85 -11.35 -7.78 10.23
C PHE A 85 -11.82 -8.72 9.12
N GLY A 86 -12.12 -9.96 9.46
CA GLY A 86 -12.60 -10.94 8.48
C GLY A 86 -13.92 -10.55 7.79
N LYS A 87 -14.57 -9.48 8.26
CA LYS A 87 -15.75 -8.86 7.66
C LYS A 87 -15.71 -7.35 7.85
N LEU A 88 -16.07 -6.60 6.83
CA LEU A 88 -16.10 -5.14 6.86
C LEU A 88 -17.28 -4.59 7.67
N LYS A 89 -18.39 -5.34 7.69
CA LYS A 89 -19.63 -5.03 8.38
C LYS A 89 -20.02 -6.17 9.32
N ASP A 90 -20.69 -5.85 10.43
CA ASP A 90 -21.24 -6.84 11.37
C ASP A 90 -22.53 -7.48 10.83
N GLU A 91 -22.44 -8.15 9.69
CA GLU A 91 -23.55 -8.90 9.08
C GLU A 91 -23.28 -10.41 9.13
N PRO A 92 -24.32 -11.24 9.41
CA PRO A 92 -24.15 -12.68 9.43
C PRO A 92 -23.68 -13.23 8.09
N GLY A 93 -22.66 -14.09 8.10
CA GLY A 93 -22.17 -14.78 6.89
C GLY A 93 -21.21 -13.99 6.00
N GLY A 94 -20.92 -12.72 6.32
CA GLY A 94 -19.97 -11.92 5.54
C GLY A 94 -18.54 -12.40 5.71
N ARG A 95 -17.89 -12.76 4.61
CA ARG A 95 -16.45 -13.03 4.55
C ARG A 95 -15.76 -11.88 3.84
N GLY A 96 -14.62 -11.44 4.40
CA GLY A 96 -13.75 -10.51 3.69
C GLY A 96 -12.84 -11.25 2.72
N GLU A 97 -12.53 -10.60 1.62
CA GLU A 97 -11.62 -11.09 0.59
C GLU A 97 -10.57 -10.02 0.30
N ILE A 98 -9.35 -10.44 -0.02
CA ILE A 98 -8.30 -9.51 -0.48
C ILE A 98 -8.07 -9.77 -1.96
N LEU A 99 -8.26 -8.75 -2.78
CA LEU A 99 -7.74 -8.73 -4.14
C LEU A 99 -6.25 -8.40 -4.06
N PHE A 100 -5.44 -9.37 -4.44
CA PHE A 100 -3.99 -9.29 -4.39
C PHE A 100 -3.42 -9.49 -5.80
N PRO A 101 -2.81 -8.46 -6.42
CA PRO A 101 -2.41 -8.49 -7.82
C PRO A 101 -1.10 -9.27 -8.05
N TYR A 102 -1.02 -10.48 -7.50
CA TYR A 102 0.09 -11.39 -7.66
C TYR A 102 -0.05 -12.18 -8.96
N ASN A 103 0.98 -12.17 -9.82
CA ASN A 103 0.94 -12.70 -11.19
C ASN A 103 -0.28 -12.15 -11.97
N GLU A 104 -1.24 -12.99 -12.30
CA GLU A 104 -2.49 -12.62 -12.98
C GLU A 104 -3.52 -11.99 -12.04
N GLY A 105 -3.22 -11.93 -10.74
CA GLY A 105 -4.13 -11.48 -9.70
C GLY A 105 -4.89 -12.64 -9.05
N CYS A 106 -5.20 -12.48 -7.77
CA CYS A 106 -5.94 -13.49 -7.00
C CYS A 106 -6.86 -12.86 -5.97
N LEU A 107 -7.94 -13.57 -5.64
CA LEU A 107 -8.80 -13.29 -4.50
C LEU A 107 -8.44 -14.24 -3.36
N VAL A 108 -8.00 -13.69 -2.24
CA VAL A 108 -7.64 -14.45 -1.04
C VAL A 108 -8.81 -14.39 -0.07
N THR A 109 -9.45 -15.55 0.15
CA THR A 109 -10.71 -15.65 0.92
C THR A 109 -10.51 -16.09 2.36
N ASP A 110 -9.41 -16.76 2.68
CA ASP A 110 -9.12 -17.30 4.03
C ASP A 110 -7.90 -16.63 4.65
N MET A 111 -8.05 -15.35 4.95
CA MET A 111 -6.97 -14.48 5.43
C MET A 111 -6.43 -14.85 6.81
N GLY A 112 -7.23 -15.55 7.63
CA GLY A 112 -6.91 -15.86 9.02
C GLY A 112 -6.05 -17.11 9.23
N ARG A 113 -5.89 -17.96 8.23
CA ARG A 113 -5.09 -19.17 8.35
C ARG A 113 -3.62 -18.90 8.09
N ARG A 114 -2.82 -18.92 9.15
CA ARG A 114 -1.36 -18.74 9.09
C ARG A 114 -0.66 -19.64 8.06
N ASN A 115 -1.21 -20.83 7.78
CA ASN A 115 -0.61 -21.85 6.90
C ASN A 115 -1.28 -21.96 5.53
N ALA A 116 -2.32 -21.17 5.24
CA ALA A 116 -3.00 -21.21 3.95
C ALA A 116 -2.40 -20.18 3.01
N SER A 117 -1.09 -20.30 2.72
CA SER A 117 -0.53 -19.58 1.60
C SER A 117 -0.98 -20.25 0.31
N PRO A 118 -1.74 -19.59 -0.58
CA PRO A 118 -1.90 -20.06 -1.95
C PRO A 118 -0.55 -20.01 -2.70
N PHE A 119 0.46 -19.40 -2.11
CA PHE A 119 1.79 -19.18 -2.69
C PHE A 119 2.87 -19.76 -1.77
N PRO A 120 3.08 -21.07 -1.75
CA PRO A 120 4.03 -21.73 -0.86
C PRO A 120 5.50 -21.32 -1.09
N TYR A 121 5.79 -20.69 -2.22
CA TYR A 121 7.11 -20.19 -2.60
C TYR A 121 7.36 -18.72 -2.23
N ILE A 122 6.39 -18.02 -1.66
CA ILE A 122 6.63 -16.72 -1.05
C ILE A 122 7.14 -16.95 0.37
N GLU A 123 8.35 -16.54 0.63
CA GLU A 123 8.97 -16.58 1.96
C GLU A 123 8.12 -15.75 2.94
N PRO A 124 7.44 -16.39 3.91
CA PRO A 124 6.54 -15.67 4.80
C PRO A 124 7.28 -14.77 5.79
N GLU A 125 8.58 -14.94 5.93
CA GLU A 125 9.39 -14.25 6.93
C GLU A 125 10.10 -13.02 6.38
N TYR A 126 10.27 -12.89 5.06
CA TYR A 126 11.01 -11.77 4.50
C TYR A 126 10.23 -11.05 3.40
N PRO A 127 10.13 -9.71 3.49
CA PRO A 127 10.49 -8.83 4.63
C PRO A 127 9.42 -8.80 5.72
N SER A 128 8.36 -9.58 5.61
CA SER A 128 7.27 -9.67 6.56
C SER A 128 6.79 -11.11 6.75
N LEU A 129 6.00 -11.33 7.79
CA LEU A 129 5.40 -12.65 8.09
C LEU A 129 4.11 -12.92 7.30
N GLY A 130 3.78 -12.08 6.34
CA GLY A 130 2.53 -12.15 5.58
C GLY A 130 2.72 -12.65 4.15
N LYS A 131 1.79 -12.22 3.32
CA LYS A 131 1.84 -12.42 1.87
C LYS A 131 2.38 -11.14 1.26
N TYR A 132 3.67 -11.12 0.98
CA TYR A 132 4.28 -9.98 0.35
C TYR A 132 4.72 -10.30 -1.07
N ALA A 133 4.75 -9.29 -1.90
CA ALA A 133 5.33 -9.40 -3.20
C ALA A 133 5.91 -8.07 -3.66
N VAL A 134 6.86 -8.16 -4.58
CA VAL A 134 7.60 -7.03 -5.11
C VAL A 134 6.94 -6.55 -6.40
N PHE A 135 6.64 -5.26 -6.47
CA PHE A 135 6.31 -4.56 -7.71
C PHE A 135 7.58 -3.83 -8.23
N PRO A 136 7.90 -3.80 -9.50
CA PRO A 136 7.30 -4.58 -10.60
C PRO A 136 8.02 -5.93 -10.77
N ASN A 137 7.45 -6.98 -10.27
CA ASN A 137 7.94 -8.35 -10.47
C ASN A 137 6.79 -9.33 -10.25
N MET A 138 6.66 -9.84 -9.02
CA MET A 138 5.57 -10.76 -8.65
C MET A 138 4.21 -10.05 -8.62
N ILE A 139 4.19 -8.74 -8.41
CA ILE A 139 3.01 -7.89 -8.45
C ILE A 139 2.94 -7.16 -9.78
N CYS A 140 1.81 -7.28 -10.48
CA CYS A 140 1.56 -6.64 -11.77
C CYS A 140 0.99 -5.21 -11.65
N SER A 141 0.42 -4.85 -10.50
CA SER A 141 -0.28 -3.58 -10.26
C SER A 141 0.05 -3.00 -8.90
N GLN A 142 0.05 -1.66 -8.77
CA GLN A 142 0.48 -0.96 -7.55
C GLN A 142 -0.68 -0.74 -6.57
N PHE A 143 -1.54 -1.74 -6.37
CA PHE A 143 -2.65 -1.64 -5.45
C PHE A 143 -2.99 -3.00 -4.84
N LEU A 144 -3.78 -2.99 -3.80
CA LEU A 144 -4.56 -4.11 -3.29
C LEU A 144 -5.95 -3.60 -2.91
N ALA A 145 -6.91 -4.49 -2.77
CA ALA A 145 -8.22 -4.13 -2.27
C ALA A 145 -8.75 -5.15 -1.27
N TYR A 146 -9.52 -4.67 -0.32
CA TYR A 146 -10.30 -5.48 0.59
C TYR A 146 -11.78 -5.39 0.21
N LEU A 147 -12.43 -6.52 0.09
CA LEU A 147 -13.80 -6.65 -0.38
C LEU A 147 -14.64 -7.35 0.68
N SER A 148 -15.86 -6.90 0.91
CA SER A 148 -16.81 -7.56 1.79
C SER A 148 -18.25 -7.18 1.43
N GLN A 149 -19.04 -8.15 1.01
CA GLN A 149 -20.50 -8.00 0.80
C GLN A 149 -20.90 -6.84 -0.13
N GLY A 150 -20.22 -6.70 -1.26
CA GLY A 150 -20.53 -5.66 -2.25
C GLY A 150 -19.99 -4.27 -1.90
N ASP A 151 -19.19 -4.13 -0.84
CA ASP A 151 -18.41 -2.95 -0.55
C ASP A 151 -16.92 -3.25 -0.62
N GLY A 152 -16.11 -2.27 -0.97
CA GLY A 152 -14.67 -2.41 -1.03
C GLY A 152 -13.88 -1.21 -0.56
N ILE A 153 -12.63 -1.48 -0.17
CA ILE A 153 -11.60 -0.49 0.12
C ILE A 153 -10.45 -0.77 -0.83
N TYR A 154 -10.18 0.18 -1.68
CA TYR A 154 -9.02 0.19 -2.56
C TYR A 154 -7.87 0.93 -1.88
N LEU A 155 -6.67 0.37 -1.95
CA LEU A 155 -5.42 0.98 -1.50
C LEU A 155 -4.40 0.90 -2.63
N GLY A 156 -3.91 2.05 -3.12
CA GLY A 156 -2.96 2.11 -4.24
C GLY A 156 -1.86 3.13 -4.03
N MET A 157 -0.68 2.84 -4.57
CA MET A 157 0.40 3.80 -4.74
C MET A 157 0.45 4.20 -6.22
N HIS A 158 -0.06 5.39 -6.53
CA HIS A 158 -0.19 5.89 -7.90
C HIS A 158 1.12 6.52 -8.36
N ASP A 159 2.11 5.68 -8.64
CA ASP A 159 3.46 6.07 -9.03
C ASP A 159 3.67 5.87 -10.54
N GLY A 160 3.68 6.96 -11.30
CA GLY A 160 3.94 6.94 -12.74
C GLY A 160 5.35 6.48 -13.11
N ALA A 161 6.33 6.65 -12.23
CA ALA A 161 7.71 6.16 -12.43
C ALA A 161 7.84 4.66 -12.18
N ARG A 162 6.83 4.03 -11.56
CA ARG A 162 6.78 2.59 -11.29
C ARG A 162 7.98 2.06 -10.51
N THR A 163 8.44 2.83 -9.53
CA THR A 163 9.54 2.43 -8.66
C THR A 163 9.19 1.19 -7.85
N THR A 164 10.20 0.50 -7.37
CA THR A 164 10.04 -0.73 -6.58
C THR A 164 9.25 -0.50 -5.30
N LYS A 165 8.31 -1.39 -5.02
CA LYS A 165 7.44 -1.39 -3.84
C LYS A 165 7.24 -2.79 -3.30
N HIS A 166 6.94 -2.89 -2.01
CA HIS A 166 6.36 -4.10 -1.45
C HIS A 166 4.88 -3.89 -1.18
N ILE A 167 4.08 -4.89 -1.53
CA ILE A 167 2.65 -4.96 -1.22
C ILE A 167 2.42 -6.22 -0.41
N ASP A 168 1.75 -6.11 0.73
CA ASP A 168 1.67 -7.17 1.71
C ASP A 168 0.35 -7.13 2.48
N PHE A 169 -0.07 -8.28 3.01
CA PHE A 169 -1.09 -8.39 4.03
C PHE A 169 -0.71 -9.50 5.01
N ARG A 170 -0.93 -9.28 6.31
CA ARG A 170 -0.52 -10.23 7.33
C ARG A 170 -1.42 -10.19 8.55
N PRO A 171 -1.53 -11.29 9.31
CA PRO A 171 -2.15 -11.26 10.63
C PRO A 171 -1.41 -10.30 11.56
N GLU A 172 -2.16 -9.43 12.26
CA GLU A 172 -1.65 -8.54 13.29
C GLU A 172 -2.67 -8.41 14.42
N GLY A 173 -2.42 -9.09 15.55
CA GLY A 173 -3.39 -9.18 16.64
C GLY A 173 -4.66 -9.90 16.18
N ASP A 174 -5.78 -9.21 16.31
CA ASP A 174 -7.13 -9.67 15.96
C ASP A 174 -7.59 -9.27 14.55
N CYS A 175 -6.72 -8.62 13.78
CA CYS A 175 -7.02 -8.15 12.44
C CYS A 175 -5.99 -8.62 11.41
N ILE A 176 -6.29 -8.38 10.14
CA ILE A 176 -5.35 -8.49 9.03
C ILE A 176 -4.87 -7.09 8.70
N LYS A 177 -3.58 -6.87 8.82
CA LYS A 177 -2.94 -5.63 8.40
C LYS A 177 -2.70 -5.66 6.89
N LEU A 178 -3.27 -4.72 6.18
CA LEU A 178 -2.94 -4.39 4.79
C LEU A 178 -1.85 -3.34 4.81
N GLN A 179 -0.79 -3.49 4.02
CA GLN A 179 0.33 -2.55 4.03
C GLN A 179 1.02 -2.45 2.68
N MET A 180 1.54 -1.26 2.41
CA MET A 180 2.34 -0.98 1.22
C MET A 180 3.61 -0.23 1.63
N ARG A 181 4.76 -0.63 1.06
CA ARG A 181 6.07 -0.02 1.32
C ARG A 181 6.66 0.55 0.07
N ALA A 182 7.16 1.77 0.15
CA ALA A 182 7.99 2.40 -0.86
C ALA A 182 9.44 2.48 -0.35
N PHE A 183 10.39 2.20 -1.22
CA PHE A 183 11.80 2.42 -0.95
C PHE A 183 12.13 3.89 -1.17
N ALA A 184 12.83 4.50 -0.22
CA ALA A 184 13.04 5.94 -0.25
C ALA A 184 14.09 6.37 -1.29
N ASP A 185 15.02 5.49 -1.64
CA ASP A 185 16.10 5.75 -2.60
C ASP A 185 16.85 7.08 -2.36
N VAL A 186 17.13 7.37 -1.09
CA VAL A 186 17.88 8.56 -0.66
C VAL A 186 19.15 8.16 0.07
N GLY A 187 20.15 9.04 0.09
CA GLY A 187 21.39 8.80 0.80
C GLY A 187 21.27 8.96 2.33
N TYR A 188 22.33 8.60 3.03
CA TYR A 188 22.44 8.79 4.48
C TYR A 188 22.26 10.27 4.86
N GLY A 189 21.50 10.52 5.94
CA GLY A 189 21.25 11.86 6.46
C GLY A 189 20.36 12.73 5.57
N ARG A 190 19.77 12.18 4.51
CA ARG A 190 18.91 12.92 3.58
C ARG A 190 17.45 12.83 3.99
N ASP A 191 16.74 13.92 3.70
CA ASP A 191 15.28 13.98 3.78
C ASP A 191 14.64 13.13 2.69
N TYR A 192 13.39 12.74 2.88
CA TYR A 192 12.60 12.02 1.88
C TYR A 192 11.30 12.76 1.59
N SER A 193 10.99 12.92 0.32
CA SER A 193 9.68 13.39 -0.14
C SER A 193 9.11 12.39 -1.12
N MET A 194 7.94 11.86 -0.81
CA MET A 194 7.26 10.86 -1.65
C MET A 194 6.85 11.50 -2.99
N PRO A 195 7.31 10.97 -4.14
CA PRO A 195 7.08 11.60 -5.45
C PRO A 195 5.73 11.24 -6.07
N PHE A 196 4.88 10.45 -5.40
CA PHE A 196 3.59 9.97 -5.91
C PHE A 196 2.51 10.03 -4.83
N ASP A 197 1.26 9.84 -5.24
CA ASP A 197 0.13 9.78 -4.33
C ASP A 197 -0.14 8.36 -3.84
N CYS A 198 -0.34 8.23 -2.54
CA CYS A 198 -1.06 7.12 -1.96
C CYS A 198 -2.56 7.41 -2.04
N VAL A 199 -3.34 6.43 -2.44
CA VAL A 199 -4.78 6.58 -2.69
C VAL A 199 -5.56 5.51 -1.96
N MET A 200 -6.54 5.94 -1.18
CA MET A 200 -7.58 5.07 -0.64
C MET A 200 -8.91 5.47 -1.27
N ALA A 201 -9.67 4.50 -1.75
CA ALA A 201 -11.02 4.74 -2.23
C ALA A 201 -12.00 3.73 -1.63
N PHE A 202 -13.19 4.23 -1.29
CA PHE A 202 -14.33 3.38 -0.95
C PHE A 202 -15.19 3.22 -2.19
N PHE A 203 -15.59 2.00 -2.49
CA PHE A 203 -16.44 1.69 -3.65
C PHE A 203 -17.49 0.63 -3.31
N GLU A 204 -18.56 0.61 -4.09
CA GLU A 204 -19.55 -0.46 -4.11
C GLU A 204 -19.27 -1.34 -5.33
N GLY A 205 -19.38 -2.67 -5.16
CA GLY A 205 -19.14 -3.61 -6.24
C GLY A 205 -18.22 -4.77 -5.88
N ASP A 206 -17.46 -5.22 -6.86
CA ASP A 206 -16.57 -6.37 -6.74
C ASP A 206 -15.11 -6.04 -7.11
N TRP A 207 -14.29 -7.07 -7.31
CA TRP A 207 -12.89 -6.91 -7.68
C TRP A 207 -12.68 -6.17 -9.01
N ARG A 208 -13.66 -6.20 -9.94
CA ARG A 208 -13.60 -5.50 -11.23
C ARG A 208 -13.63 -3.99 -11.03
N ASP A 209 -14.43 -3.53 -10.05
CA ASP A 209 -14.54 -2.12 -9.72
C ASP A 209 -13.23 -1.61 -9.11
N ALA A 210 -12.60 -2.40 -8.23
CA ALA A 210 -11.25 -2.10 -7.73
C ALA A 210 -10.21 -2.00 -8.86
N CYS A 211 -10.23 -2.94 -9.80
CA CYS A 211 -9.37 -2.89 -10.99
C CYS A 211 -9.68 -1.67 -11.86
N GLY A 212 -10.96 -1.28 -11.94
CA GLY A 212 -11.41 -0.09 -12.67
C GLY A 212 -10.80 1.20 -12.16
N ILE A 213 -10.69 1.36 -10.84
CA ILE A 213 -10.03 2.52 -10.20
C ILE A 213 -8.56 2.61 -10.64
N TYR A 214 -7.82 1.50 -10.54
CA TYR A 214 -6.41 1.48 -10.95
C TYR A 214 -6.24 1.70 -12.46
N ARG A 215 -7.11 1.07 -13.26
CA ARG A 215 -7.09 1.18 -14.71
C ARG A 215 -7.31 2.62 -15.19
N ALA A 216 -8.27 3.33 -14.60
CA ALA A 216 -8.53 4.74 -14.96
C ALA A 216 -7.28 5.59 -14.74
N TRP A 217 -6.66 5.49 -13.56
CA TRP A 217 -5.41 6.19 -13.28
C TRP A 217 -4.28 5.76 -14.23
N PHE A 218 -4.14 4.46 -14.49
CA PHE A 218 -3.08 3.93 -15.34
C PHE A 218 -3.18 4.43 -16.78
N GLU A 219 -4.40 4.47 -17.34
CA GLU A 219 -4.64 4.96 -18.72
C GLU A 219 -4.32 6.46 -18.86
N GLU A 220 -4.57 7.26 -17.82
CA GLU A 220 -4.23 8.69 -17.79
C GLU A 220 -2.72 8.94 -17.64
N ASN A 221 -1.99 7.99 -17.04
CA ASN A 221 -0.57 8.12 -16.70
C ASN A 221 0.33 7.15 -17.48
N LEU A 222 -0.13 6.70 -18.65
CA LEU A 222 0.69 5.88 -19.55
C LEU A 222 1.93 6.68 -19.99
N PRO A 223 3.13 6.07 -19.95
CA PRO A 223 4.31 6.70 -20.54
C PRO A 223 4.08 7.06 -22.01
N ALA A 224 4.58 8.22 -22.42
CA ALA A 224 4.49 8.66 -23.80
C ALA A 224 5.06 7.59 -24.74
N GLY A 225 4.32 7.27 -25.81
CA GLY A 225 4.74 6.27 -26.80
C GLY A 225 4.30 4.82 -26.50
N LEU A 226 3.71 4.55 -25.34
CA LEU A 226 3.07 3.25 -25.10
C LEU A 226 1.66 3.24 -25.71
N THR A 227 1.41 2.25 -26.55
CA THR A 227 0.06 1.97 -27.10
C THR A 227 -0.46 0.64 -26.56
N LYS A 228 -1.78 0.51 -26.49
CA LYS A 228 -2.40 -0.81 -26.19
C LYS A 228 -1.93 -1.82 -27.26
N ILE A 229 -1.70 -3.06 -26.84
CA ILE A 229 -1.27 -4.15 -27.73
C ILE A 229 -2.18 -4.26 -28.95
N SER A 230 -3.52 -4.20 -28.72
CA SER A 230 -4.52 -4.22 -29.80
C SER A 230 -4.45 -3.05 -30.79
N MET A 231 -3.74 -1.98 -30.45
CA MET A 231 -3.56 -0.78 -31.28
C MET A 231 -2.16 -0.68 -31.89
N ASN A 232 -1.27 -1.61 -31.57
CA ASN A 232 0.10 -1.59 -32.04
C ASN A 232 0.23 -2.31 -33.37
N ALA A 233 0.16 -1.55 -34.47
CA ALA A 233 0.28 -2.07 -35.83
C ALA A 233 1.65 -2.69 -36.18
N SER A 234 2.67 -2.51 -35.34
CA SER A 234 3.99 -3.10 -35.52
C SER A 234 4.12 -4.52 -34.96
N LEU A 235 3.14 -5.00 -34.23
CA LEU A 235 3.16 -6.36 -33.71
C LEU A 235 2.91 -7.39 -34.83
N PRO A 236 3.71 -8.49 -34.86
CA PRO A 236 3.46 -9.58 -35.80
C PRO A 236 2.05 -10.16 -35.62
N ALA A 237 1.41 -10.57 -36.73
CA ALA A 237 0.05 -11.12 -36.71
C ALA A 237 -0.15 -12.34 -35.80
N TRP A 238 0.93 -13.10 -35.50
CA TRP A 238 0.89 -14.24 -34.57
C TRP A 238 0.84 -13.86 -33.10
N TYR A 239 1.03 -12.58 -32.78
CA TYR A 239 0.99 -12.07 -31.41
C TYR A 239 -0.40 -11.50 -31.04
N ALA A 240 -1.26 -11.26 -32.01
CA ALA A 240 -2.56 -10.64 -31.86
C ALA A 240 -3.67 -11.66 -31.52
#